data_bfa8e9743535e01567c6afdbee215416
#
_entry.id   bfa8e9743535e01567c6afdbee215416
#
_cell.length_a   1.000
_cell.length_b   1.000
_cell.length_c   1.000
_cell.angle_alpha   90.00
_cell.angle_beta   90.00
_cell.angle_gamma   90.00
#
_symmetry.space_group_name_H-M   'P 1'
#
loop_
_entity.id
_entity.type
_entity.pdbx_description
1 polymer ?
#
loop_
_entity_poly.entity_id
_entity_poly.type
_entity_poly.pdbx_seq_one_letter_code
_entity_poly.pdbx_strand_id
1 'polypeptide(L)'
;MPRIILIATFYETIDSIKHHLSAVGVQNVQSIIDNGSLLIIDSFSSYYPDIDGMKKLVATLSERARKEGRAGVTAIVDMGFFFMFGGDGRATELINYEASLAPKTEGYNVKGFSCYHGGNFSTLKDNQKKELVQKGKKLLDVTESTITY
;
A
#
# COMPACT_ATOMS: atom_id res chain seq x y z
N MET A 1 -19.17 1.47 9.94
CA MET A 1 -19.10 1.86 8.51
C MET A 1 -17.88 1.26 7.84
N PRO A 2 -18.02 0.78 6.62
CA PRO A 2 -16.88 0.25 5.90
C PRO A 2 -15.82 1.32 5.62
N ARG A 3 -14.59 0.89 5.47
CA ARG A 3 -13.47 1.77 5.14
C ARG A 3 -13.39 1.97 3.62
N ILE A 4 -12.73 3.04 3.20
CA ILE A 4 -12.28 3.17 1.82
C ILE A 4 -11.01 2.32 1.68
N ILE A 5 -10.93 1.51 0.64
CA ILE A 5 -9.76 0.68 0.35
C ILE A 5 -9.00 1.31 -0.83
N LEU A 6 -7.72 1.57 -0.62
CA LEU A 6 -6.79 1.98 -1.67
C LEU A 6 -5.81 0.84 -1.92
N ILE A 7 -5.71 0.38 -3.16
CA ILE A 7 -4.70 -0.57 -3.60
C ILE A 7 -3.80 0.14 -4.61
N ALA A 8 -2.53 0.29 -4.27
CA ALA A 8 -1.52 0.82 -5.18
C ALA A 8 -0.67 -0.35 -5.67
N THR A 9 -0.88 -0.75 -6.92
CA THR A 9 -0.19 -1.89 -7.53
C THR A 9 1.06 -1.44 -8.27
N PHE A 10 2.04 -2.32 -8.39
CA PHE A 10 3.25 -2.08 -9.18
C PHE A 10 3.52 -3.22 -10.17
N TYR A 11 3.63 -4.46 -9.68
CA TYR A 11 3.89 -5.62 -10.54
C TYR A 11 2.64 -6.16 -11.23
N GLU A 12 1.48 -5.94 -10.65
CA GLU A 12 0.21 -6.38 -11.20
C GLU A 12 -0.47 -5.23 -11.94
N THR A 13 -1.23 -5.53 -12.98
CA THR A 13 -2.10 -4.55 -13.63
C THR A 13 -3.37 -4.32 -12.79
N ILE A 14 -4.03 -3.19 -13.02
CA ILE A 14 -5.33 -2.91 -12.39
C ILE A 14 -6.34 -4.02 -12.72
N ASP A 15 -6.39 -4.47 -13.98
CA ASP A 15 -7.31 -5.54 -14.40
C ASP A 15 -6.97 -6.87 -13.72
N SER A 16 -5.69 -7.19 -13.54
CA SER A 16 -5.25 -8.38 -12.83
C SER A 16 -5.71 -8.36 -11.36
N ILE A 17 -5.57 -7.22 -10.68
CA ILE A 17 -6.07 -7.06 -9.31
C ILE A 17 -7.58 -7.26 -9.24
N LYS A 18 -8.34 -6.66 -10.15
CA LYS A 18 -9.81 -6.86 -10.22
C LYS A 18 -10.17 -8.33 -10.40
N HIS A 19 -9.46 -9.02 -11.28
CA HIS A 19 -9.66 -10.46 -11.53
C HIS A 19 -9.38 -11.29 -10.29
N HIS A 20 -8.26 -11.04 -9.61
CA HIS A 20 -7.90 -11.76 -8.39
C HIS A 20 -8.89 -11.52 -7.26
N LEU A 21 -9.37 -10.29 -7.09
CA LEU A 21 -10.40 -9.99 -6.09
C LEU A 21 -11.68 -10.80 -6.35
N SER A 22 -12.10 -10.88 -7.59
CA SER A 22 -13.26 -11.69 -7.98
C SER A 22 -13.03 -13.18 -7.75
N ALA A 23 -11.82 -13.68 -8.06
CA ALA A 23 -11.45 -15.08 -7.89
C ALA A 23 -11.43 -15.53 -6.43
N VAL A 24 -11.09 -14.63 -5.50
CA VAL A 24 -11.11 -14.93 -4.06
C VAL A 24 -12.46 -14.66 -3.40
N GLY A 25 -13.48 -14.35 -4.18
CA GLY A 25 -14.86 -14.25 -3.71
C GLY A 25 -15.40 -12.85 -3.44
N VAL A 26 -14.66 -11.80 -3.80
CA VAL A 26 -15.20 -10.43 -3.72
C VAL A 26 -16.22 -10.25 -4.83
N GLN A 27 -17.48 -10.07 -4.44
CA GLN A 27 -18.57 -9.90 -5.39
C GLN A 27 -18.67 -8.44 -5.85
N ASN A 28 -19.05 -8.24 -7.12
CA ASN A 28 -19.35 -6.92 -7.65
C ASN A 28 -18.18 -5.92 -7.52
N VAL A 29 -16.96 -6.33 -7.87
CA VAL A 29 -15.75 -5.49 -7.77
C VAL A 29 -15.95 -4.14 -8.45
N GLN A 30 -16.52 -4.12 -9.66
CA GLN A 30 -16.74 -2.88 -10.40
C GLN A 30 -17.72 -1.95 -9.67
N SER A 31 -18.74 -2.49 -9.04
CA SER A 31 -19.71 -1.70 -8.27
C SER A 31 -19.07 -1.01 -7.06
N ILE A 32 -18.17 -1.69 -6.35
CA ILE A 32 -17.48 -1.09 -5.22
C ILE A 32 -16.41 -0.08 -5.65
N ILE A 33 -15.89 -0.20 -6.86
CA ILE A 33 -15.06 0.84 -7.47
C ILE A 33 -15.92 2.06 -7.82
N ASP A 34 -17.04 1.84 -8.50
CA ASP A 34 -17.92 2.92 -8.95
C ASP A 34 -18.51 3.75 -7.81
N ASN A 35 -18.79 3.10 -6.68
CA ASN A 35 -19.29 3.81 -5.49
C ASN A 35 -18.21 4.46 -4.62
N GLY A 36 -16.95 4.35 -5.03
CA GLY A 36 -15.81 4.97 -4.35
C GLY A 36 -15.30 4.22 -3.11
N SER A 37 -15.78 3.01 -2.85
CA SER A 37 -15.32 2.19 -1.71
C SER A 37 -13.96 1.54 -1.96
N LEU A 38 -13.60 1.33 -3.22
CA LEU A 38 -12.33 0.75 -3.66
C LEU A 38 -11.71 1.62 -4.74
N LEU A 39 -10.45 1.99 -4.56
CA LEU A 39 -9.64 2.65 -5.57
C LEU A 39 -8.41 1.79 -5.84
N ILE A 40 -8.19 1.44 -7.10
CA ILE A 40 -6.99 0.72 -7.54
C ILE A 40 -6.21 1.64 -8.46
N ILE A 41 -4.94 1.87 -8.13
CA ILE A 41 -4.06 2.74 -8.91
C ILE A 41 -2.79 1.99 -9.30
N ASP A 42 -2.20 2.39 -10.41
CA ASP A 42 -0.87 1.96 -10.81
C ASP A 42 0.15 2.95 -10.23
N SER A 43 0.97 2.47 -9.29
CA SER A 43 1.97 3.30 -8.62
C SER A 43 3.00 3.88 -9.59
N PHE A 44 3.36 3.12 -10.62
CA PHE A 44 4.38 3.55 -11.58
C PHE A 44 3.91 4.74 -12.42
N SER A 45 2.73 4.65 -13.02
CA SER A 45 2.23 5.70 -13.91
C SER A 45 1.63 6.89 -13.16
N SER A 46 1.09 6.68 -11.95
CA SER A 46 0.39 7.73 -11.21
C SER A 46 1.26 8.48 -10.21
N TYR A 47 2.19 7.79 -9.53
CA TYR A 47 2.89 8.35 -8.37
C TYR A 47 4.40 8.19 -8.37
N TYR A 48 4.98 7.41 -9.30
CA TYR A 48 6.43 7.31 -9.38
C TYR A 48 7.01 8.54 -10.10
N PRO A 49 8.05 9.18 -9.57
CA PRO A 49 8.66 9.01 -8.25
C PRO A 49 8.04 9.90 -7.15
N ASP A 50 6.80 10.33 -7.31
CA ASP A 50 6.17 11.37 -6.49
C ASP A 50 5.52 10.78 -5.22
N ILE A 51 6.33 10.68 -4.17
CA ILE A 51 5.87 10.26 -2.84
C ILE A 51 4.84 11.24 -2.27
N ASP A 52 4.96 12.52 -2.56
CA ASP A 52 4.01 13.53 -2.07
C ASP A 52 2.64 13.38 -2.71
N GLY A 53 2.57 12.93 -3.95
CA GLY A 53 1.30 12.59 -4.60
C GLY A 53 0.53 11.50 -3.87
N MET A 54 1.21 10.45 -3.43
CA MET A 54 0.58 9.38 -2.65
C MET A 54 0.04 9.89 -1.32
N LYS A 55 0.81 10.74 -0.62
CA LYS A 55 0.39 11.33 0.64
C LYS A 55 -0.84 12.23 0.47
N LYS A 56 -0.88 13.03 -0.58
CA LYS A 56 -2.04 13.87 -0.91
C LYS A 56 -3.27 13.02 -1.21
N LEU A 57 -3.11 11.92 -1.94
CA LEU A 57 -4.21 11.01 -2.23
C LEU A 57 -4.78 10.41 -0.95
N VAL A 58 -3.94 9.90 -0.06
CA VAL A 58 -4.39 9.34 1.22
C VAL A 58 -5.11 10.38 2.06
N ALA A 59 -4.60 11.61 2.12
CA ALA A 59 -5.26 12.70 2.83
C ALA A 59 -6.63 13.04 2.22
N THR A 60 -6.73 13.09 0.90
CA THR A 60 -8.00 13.34 0.19
C THR A 60 -9.02 12.24 0.47
N LEU A 61 -8.59 10.98 0.42
CA LEU A 61 -9.45 9.84 0.71
C LEU A 61 -9.89 9.83 2.18
N SER A 62 -9.01 10.21 3.10
CA SER A 62 -9.31 10.30 4.53
C SER A 62 -10.37 11.36 4.81
N GLU A 63 -10.27 12.52 4.16
CA GLU A 63 -11.27 13.57 4.25
C GLU A 63 -12.63 13.14 3.70
N ARG A 64 -12.62 12.43 2.56
CA ARG A 64 -13.83 11.86 1.99
C ARG A 64 -14.47 10.83 2.91
N ALA A 65 -13.66 9.94 3.49
CA ALA A 65 -14.14 8.95 4.44
C ALA A 65 -14.82 9.62 5.64
N ARG A 66 -14.20 10.67 6.17
CA ARG A 66 -14.77 11.43 7.29
C ARG A 66 -16.11 12.05 6.91
N LYS A 67 -16.21 12.70 5.76
CA LYS A 67 -17.45 13.32 5.27
C LYS A 67 -18.57 12.31 5.04
N GLU A 68 -18.23 11.12 4.58
CA GLU A 68 -19.18 10.02 4.31
C GLU A 68 -19.53 9.20 5.57
N GLY A 69 -18.94 9.51 6.72
CA GLY A 69 -19.14 8.74 7.96
C GLY A 69 -18.53 7.36 7.92
N ARG A 70 -17.50 7.14 7.11
CA ARG A 70 -16.78 5.86 7.02
C ARG A 70 -15.72 5.77 8.12
N ALA A 71 -15.32 4.53 8.45
CA ALA A 71 -14.36 4.27 9.53
C ALA A 71 -12.93 4.72 9.21
N GLY A 72 -12.63 5.10 7.98
CA GLY A 72 -11.31 5.59 7.58
C GLY A 72 -10.84 4.98 6.26
N VAL A 73 -9.53 4.96 6.06
CA VAL A 73 -8.88 4.45 4.84
C VAL A 73 -7.96 3.28 5.18
N THR A 74 -7.99 2.24 4.36
CA THR A 74 -6.98 1.19 4.37
C THR A 74 -6.21 1.26 3.06
N ALA A 75 -4.91 1.50 3.15
CA ALA A 75 -4.02 1.57 1.99
C ALA A 75 -3.14 0.33 1.93
N ILE A 76 -3.16 -0.35 0.79
CA ILE A 76 -2.32 -1.52 0.50
C ILE A 76 -1.41 -1.12 -0.66
N VAL A 77 -0.12 -1.00 -0.39
CA VAL A 77 0.84 -0.43 -1.34
C VAL A 77 1.92 -1.46 -1.67
N ASP A 78 2.06 -1.77 -2.94
CA ASP A 78 3.18 -2.57 -3.44
C ASP A 78 4.43 -1.69 -3.48
N MET A 79 5.46 -2.09 -2.74
CA MET A 79 6.71 -1.34 -2.61
C MET A 79 7.73 -1.70 -3.68
N GLY A 80 7.32 -2.44 -4.70
CA GLY A 80 8.21 -2.96 -5.73
C GLY A 80 9.01 -1.92 -6.49
N PHE A 81 8.48 -0.70 -6.66
CA PHE A 81 9.19 0.33 -7.42
C PHE A 81 10.50 0.79 -6.76
N PHE A 82 10.64 0.64 -5.45
CA PHE A 82 11.91 0.93 -4.75
C PHE A 82 13.03 -0.05 -5.12
N PHE A 83 12.69 -1.20 -5.67
CA PHE A 83 13.64 -2.24 -6.05
C PHE A 83 13.89 -2.30 -7.56
N MET A 84 13.19 -1.49 -8.34
CA MET A 84 13.20 -1.56 -9.80
C MET A 84 14.58 -1.30 -10.42
N PHE A 85 15.34 -0.36 -9.86
CA PHE A 85 16.63 0.06 -10.41
C PHE A 85 17.83 -0.43 -9.60
N GLY A 86 17.62 -1.20 -8.54
CA GLY A 86 18.67 -1.75 -7.70
C GLY A 86 19.49 -0.71 -6.94
N GLY A 87 20.39 -1.17 -6.07
CA GLY A 87 21.36 -0.34 -5.36
C GLY A 87 20.91 0.18 -3.98
N ASP A 88 21.90 0.55 -3.18
CA ASP A 88 21.71 0.94 -1.76
C ASP A 88 20.90 2.24 -1.60
N GLY A 89 20.97 3.15 -2.58
CA GLY A 89 20.23 4.42 -2.52
C GLY A 89 18.73 4.24 -2.47
N ARG A 90 18.21 3.23 -3.14
CA ARG A 90 16.78 2.92 -3.13
C ARG A 90 16.29 2.38 -1.79
N ALA A 91 17.11 1.60 -1.10
CA ALA A 91 16.78 1.15 0.25
C ALA A 91 16.66 2.32 1.23
N THR A 92 17.52 3.32 1.11
CA THR A 92 17.43 4.54 1.91
C THR A 92 16.15 5.32 1.62
N GLU A 93 15.78 5.47 0.34
CA GLU A 93 14.52 6.10 -0.04
C GLU A 93 13.31 5.36 0.52
N LEU A 94 13.32 4.03 0.46
CA LEU A 94 12.28 3.17 1.01
C LEU A 94 12.11 3.39 2.52
N ILE A 95 13.20 3.38 3.27
CA ILE A 95 13.17 3.58 4.71
C ILE A 95 12.65 4.99 5.04
N ASN A 96 13.10 6.01 4.31
CA ASN A 96 12.63 7.38 4.49
C ASN A 96 11.14 7.51 4.16
N TYR A 97 10.66 6.83 3.14
CA TYR A 97 9.25 6.80 2.78
C TYR A 97 8.41 6.22 3.93
N GLU A 98 8.78 5.05 4.43
CA GLU A 98 8.07 4.43 5.56
C GLU A 98 8.06 5.32 6.80
N ALA A 99 9.20 5.94 7.12
CA ALA A 99 9.30 6.88 8.25
C ALA A 99 8.44 8.13 8.07
N SER A 100 8.23 8.56 6.83
CA SER A 100 7.51 9.81 6.52
C SER A 100 5.99 9.66 6.46
N LEU A 101 5.47 8.44 6.39
CA LEU A 101 4.02 8.21 6.30
C LEU A 101 3.30 8.47 7.62
N ALA A 102 3.86 8.02 8.74
CA ALA A 102 3.22 8.07 10.05
C ALA A 102 2.79 9.48 10.49
N PRO A 103 3.65 10.53 10.42
CA PRO A 103 3.27 11.87 10.87
C PRO A 103 2.15 12.51 10.04
N LYS A 104 2.03 12.15 8.76
CA LYS A 104 1.03 12.75 7.85
C LYS A 104 -0.32 12.08 7.90
N THR A 105 -0.40 10.91 8.52
CA THR A 105 -1.67 10.22 8.78
C THR A 105 -2.20 10.51 10.19
N GLU A 106 -1.46 11.28 10.99
CA GLU A 106 -1.89 11.68 12.31
C GLU A 106 -3.18 12.52 12.20
N GLY A 107 -4.16 12.18 13.01
CA GLY A 107 -5.49 12.80 12.96
C GLY A 107 -6.46 12.14 11.97
N TYR A 108 -5.99 11.24 11.13
CA TYR A 108 -6.83 10.43 10.23
C TYR A 108 -6.81 8.96 10.65
N ASN A 109 -7.94 8.28 10.49
CA ASN A 109 -7.98 6.84 10.72
C ASN A 109 -7.49 6.08 9.48
N VAL A 110 -6.18 6.01 9.33
CA VAL A 110 -5.52 5.32 8.22
C VAL A 110 -4.81 4.08 8.70
N LYS A 111 -5.07 2.95 8.03
CA LYS A 111 -4.29 1.71 8.18
C LYS A 111 -3.49 1.49 6.91
N GLY A 112 -2.20 1.31 7.04
CA GLY A 112 -1.29 1.10 5.92
C GLY A 112 -0.67 -0.29 5.95
N PHE A 113 -0.60 -0.91 4.78
CA PHE A 113 0.10 -2.17 4.55
C PHE A 113 1.10 -1.95 3.42
N SER A 114 2.38 -2.04 3.74
CA SER A 114 3.45 -2.03 2.75
C SER A 114 3.75 -3.46 2.36
N CYS A 115 3.58 -3.78 1.08
CA CYS A 115 3.75 -5.13 0.56
C CYS A 115 5.08 -5.26 -0.15
N TYR A 116 5.85 -6.27 0.24
CA TYR A 116 7.16 -6.58 -0.33
C TYR A 116 7.15 -7.97 -0.93
N HIS A 117 7.66 -8.11 -2.15
CA HIS A 117 7.97 -9.42 -2.69
C HIS A 117 9.17 -10.01 -1.93
N GLY A 118 9.06 -11.26 -1.51
CA GLY A 118 10.09 -11.91 -0.69
C GLY A 118 11.48 -11.87 -1.29
N GLY A 119 11.60 -12.07 -2.61
CA GLY A 119 12.86 -11.96 -3.33
C GLY A 119 13.49 -10.57 -3.24
N ASN A 120 12.68 -9.52 -3.37
CA ASN A 120 13.16 -8.14 -3.22
C ASN A 120 13.55 -7.83 -1.78
N PHE A 121 12.72 -8.20 -0.83
CA PHE A 121 12.99 -7.97 0.59
C PHE A 121 14.29 -8.66 1.03
N SER A 122 14.55 -9.88 0.54
CA SER A 122 15.75 -10.64 0.86
C SER A 122 17.05 -9.97 0.37
N THR A 123 16.98 -9.06 -0.60
CA THR A 123 18.16 -8.32 -1.09
C THR A 123 18.60 -7.19 -0.15
N LEU A 124 17.76 -6.80 0.79
CA LEU A 124 18.11 -5.77 1.78
C LEU A 124 19.14 -6.30 2.78
N LYS A 125 19.98 -5.39 3.29
CA LYS A 125 20.90 -5.71 4.38
C LYS A 125 20.13 -5.91 5.68
N ASP A 126 20.69 -6.67 6.62
CA ASP A 126 20.01 -7.00 7.89
C ASP A 126 19.60 -5.77 8.69
N ASN A 127 20.46 -4.74 8.74
CA ASN A 127 20.13 -3.48 9.42
C ASN A 127 18.98 -2.74 8.74
N GLN A 128 18.89 -2.79 7.42
CA GLN A 128 17.80 -2.20 6.64
C GLN A 128 16.47 -2.93 6.90
N LYS A 129 16.49 -4.27 6.91
CA LYS A 129 15.31 -5.08 7.25
C LYS A 129 14.79 -4.76 8.64
N LYS A 130 15.68 -4.68 9.63
CA LYS A 130 15.31 -4.32 11.01
C LYS A 130 14.67 -2.95 11.09
N GLU A 131 15.24 -1.97 10.39
CA GLU A 131 14.72 -0.60 10.39
C GLU A 131 13.32 -0.52 9.77
N LEU A 132 13.08 -1.21 8.65
CA LEU A 132 11.77 -1.28 8.03
C LEU A 132 10.72 -1.94 8.94
N VAL A 133 11.07 -3.04 9.60
CA VAL A 133 10.17 -3.72 10.54
C VAL A 133 9.82 -2.83 11.71
N GLN A 134 10.78 -2.08 12.25
CA GLN A 134 10.52 -1.12 13.33
C GLN A 134 9.57 0.00 12.91
N LYS A 135 9.72 0.53 11.68
CA LYS A 135 8.83 1.57 11.14
C LYS A 135 7.42 1.04 10.91
N GLY A 136 7.30 -0.19 10.41
CA GLY A 136 6.02 -0.84 10.14
C GLY A 136 5.29 -1.37 11.37
N LYS A 137 5.95 -1.49 12.51
CA LYS A 137 5.42 -2.00 13.79
C LYS A 137 5.06 -3.49 13.81
N LYS A 138 4.73 -4.10 12.70
CA LYS A 138 4.36 -5.52 12.62
C LYS A 138 4.71 -6.09 11.25
N LEU A 139 5.34 -7.26 11.24
CA LEU A 139 5.65 -8.01 10.04
C LEU A 139 4.64 -9.17 9.89
N LEU A 140 4.08 -9.30 8.69
CA LEU A 140 3.29 -10.46 8.29
C LEU A 140 4.01 -11.17 7.14
N ASP A 141 4.20 -12.47 7.27
CA ASP A 141 4.71 -13.30 6.19
C ASP A 141 3.54 -14.01 5.53
N VAL A 142 3.34 -13.76 4.23
CA VAL A 142 2.19 -14.25 3.46
C VAL A 142 2.69 -15.19 2.38
N THR A 143 2.19 -16.40 2.38
CA THR A 143 2.38 -17.38 1.31
C THR A 143 1.07 -17.63 0.58
N GLU A 144 1.11 -18.31 -0.56
CA GLU A 144 -0.11 -18.59 -1.34
C GLU A 144 -1.20 -19.32 -0.55
N SER A 145 -0.81 -20.10 0.45
CA SER A 145 -1.74 -20.95 1.22
C SER A 145 -1.90 -20.57 2.67
N THR A 146 -1.02 -19.72 3.24
CA THR A 146 -1.04 -19.40 4.67
C THR A 146 -0.61 -17.98 4.95
N ILE A 147 -1.07 -17.43 6.07
CA ILE A 147 -0.59 -16.18 6.65
C ILE A 147 0.07 -16.53 7.98
N THR A 148 1.33 -16.14 8.14
CA THR A 148 2.12 -16.35 9.36
C THR A 148 2.39 -15.02 10.05
N TYR A 149 2.16 -14.99 11.34
CA TYR A 149 2.35 -13.79 12.18
C TYR A 149 3.64 -13.85 12.97
#